data_bde003ce2d66c54be1e4766f6ac972f6
#
_entry.id   bde003ce2d66c54be1e4766f6ac972f6
#
_cell.length_a   1.000
_cell.length_b   1.000
_cell.length_c   1.000
_cell.angle_alpha   90.00
_cell.angle_beta   90.00
_cell.angle_gamma   90.00
#
_symmetry.space_group_name_H-M   'P 1'
#
loop_
_entity.id
_entity.type
_entity.pdbx_description
1 polymer ?
#
loop_
_entity_poly.entity_id
_entity_poly.type
_entity_poly.pdbx_seq_one_letter_code
_entity_poly.pdbx_strand_id
1 'polypeptide(L)' 'MIETMDKDSVRYIIESVIEYAYESIEDEKKEPTSFNSGRALAYWEVLDTIHTRLEICEQNPKDFGYPDDWEKPFFSK' A
#
# COMPACT_ATOMS: atom_id res chain seq x y z
N MET A 1 -19.79 -4.81 20.12
CA MET A 1 -18.59 -5.62 19.94
C MET A 1 -18.19 -5.68 18.47
N ILE A 2 -16.91 -5.64 18.19
CA ILE A 2 -16.44 -5.65 16.81
C ILE A 2 -16.36 -7.09 16.33
N GLU A 3 -17.03 -7.36 15.22
CA GLU A 3 -16.92 -8.65 14.59
C GLU A 3 -15.56 -8.82 13.96
N THR A 4 -15.04 -10.03 14.01
CA THR A 4 -13.80 -10.34 13.32
C THR A 4 -14.07 -10.33 11.81
N MET A 5 -13.35 -9.51 11.09
CA MET A 5 -13.47 -9.45 9.64
C MET A 5 -12.81 -10.69 9.05
N ASP A 6 -13.40 -11.24 8.00
CA ASP A 6 -12.78 -12.34 7.31
C ASP A 6 -11.59 -11.86 6.48
N LYS A 7 -10.75 -12.79 6.06
CA LYS A 7 -9.52 -12.48 5.34
C LYS A 7 -9.80 -11.79 4.01
N ASP A 8 -10.85 -12.19 3.32
CA ASP A 8 -11.18 -11.60 2.02
C ASP A 8 -11.58 -10.13 2.15
N SER A 9 -12.29 -9.78 3.20
CA SER A 9 -12.67 -8.39 3.45
C SER A 9 -11.46 -7.53 3.78
N VAL A 10 -10.55 -8.06 4.59
CA VAL A 10 -9.31 -7.34 4.93
C VAL A 10 -8.46 -7.17 3.68
N ARG A 11 -8.35 -8.22 2.87
CA ARG A 11 -7.61 -8.16 1.61
C ARG A 11 -8.18 -7.08 0.69
N TYR A 12 -9.49 -7.02 0.58
CA TYR A 12 -10.14 -6.01 -0.27
C TYR A 12 -9.77 -4.59 0.17
N ILE A 13 -9.78 -4.35 1.47
CA ILE A 13 -9.44 -3.03 2.02
C ILE A 13 -7.99 -2.69 1.68
N ILE A 14 -7.09 -3.63 1.91
CA ILE A 14 -5.66 -3.41 1.66
C ILE A 14 -5.39 -3.22 0.17
N GLU A 15 -6.03 -4.02 -0.69
CA GLU A 15 -5.87 -3.88 -2.13
C GLU A 15 -6.35 -2.51 -2.61
N SER A 16 -7.40 -1.98 -2.00
CA SER A 16 -7.89 -0.65 -2.34
C SER A 16 -6.86 0.44 -2.01
N VAL A 17 -6.19 0.30 -0.87
CA VAL A 17 -5.13 1.25 -0.50
C VAL A 17 -3.95 1.13 -1.45
N ILE A 18 -3.56 -0.09 -1.82
CA ILE A 18 -2.47 -0.32 -2.78
C ILE A 18 -2.79 0.34 -4.12
N GLU A 19 -4.03 0.22 -4.56
CA GLU A 19 -4.47 0.82 -5.82
C GLU A 19 -4.33 2.34 -5.79
N TYR A 20 -4.80 2.99 -4.72
CA TYR A 20 -4.65 4.43 -4.57
C TYR A 20 -3.18 4.84 -4.45
N ALA A 21 -2.37 4.02 -3.80
CA ALA A 21 -0.94 4.30 -3.67
C ALA A 21 -0.25 4.32 -5.04
N TYR A 22 -0.54 3.33 -5.88
CA TYR A 22 0.06 3.29 -7.21
C TYR A 22 -0.48 4.41 -8.10
N GLU A 23 -1.73 4.80 -7.92
CA GLU A 23 -2.28 5.96 -8.61
C GLU A 23 -1.52 7.23 -8.24
N SER A 24 -1.15 7.38 -6.96
CA SER A 24 -0.38 8.53 -6.51
C SER A 24 1.00 8.60 -7.17
N ILE A 25 1.60 7.44 -7.45
CA ILE A 25 2.88 7.37 -8.15
C ILE A 25 2.72 7.85 -9.59
N GLU A 26 1.64 7.44 -10.26
CA GLU A 26 1.37 7.89 -11.62
C GLU A 26 1.14 9.39 -11.68
N ASP A 27 0.44 9.93 -10.69
CA ASP A 27 0.20 11.37 -10.61
C ASP A 27 1.52 12.13 -10.43
N GLU A 28 2.42 11.60 -9.61
CA GLU A 28 3.74 12.20 -9.40
C GLU A 28 4.55 12.22 -10.69
N LYS A 29 4.47 11.14 -11.47
CA LYS A 29 5.19 11.08 -12.76
C LYS A 29 4.67 12.12 -13.75
N LYS A 30 3.35 12.34 -13.75
CA LYS A 30 2.73 13.31 -14.65
C LYS A 30 2.98 14.74 -14.21
N GLU A 31 2.92 14.98 -12.90
CA GLU A 31 3.12 16.30 -12.31
C GLU A 31 4.00 16.17 -11.07
N PRO A 32 5.33 16.29 -11.23
CA PRO A 32 6.26 16.11 -10.11
C PRO A 32 6.32 17.33 -9.20
N THR A 33 5.21 17.59 -8.51
CA THR A 33 5.12 18.67 -7.53
C THR A 33 5.49 18.18 -6.14
N SER A 34 5.79 19.10 -5.24
CA SER A 34 6.04 18.74 -3.83
C SER A 34 4.84 18.05 -3.21
N PHE A 35 3.64 18.47 -3.58
CA PHE A 35 2.42 17.85 -3.08
C PHE A 35 2.33 16.38 -3.52
N ASN A 36 2.51 16.13 -4.81
CA ASN A 36 2.39 14.77 -5.34
C ASN A 36 3.51 13.87 -4.82
N SER A 37 4.73 14.42 -4.67
CA SER A 37 5.84 13.65 -4.10
C SER A 37 5.57 13.29 -2.64
N GLY A 38 5.05 14.23 -1.87
CA GLY A 38 4.70 13.98 -0.46
C GLY A 38 3.55 12.98 -0.33
N ARG A 39 2.58 13.06 -1.23
CA ARG A 39 1.45 12.14 -1.24
C ARG A 39 1.92 10.70 -1.51
N ALA A 40 2.79 10.52 -2.49
CA ALA A 40 3.33 9.21 -2.80
C ALA A 40 4.14 8.65 -1.64
N LEU A 41 4.95 9.50 -1.00
CA LEU A 41 5.73 9.08 0.17
C LEU A 41 4.82 8.67 1.32
N ALA A 42 3.74 9.40 1.54
CA ALA A 42 2.79 9.08 2.60
C ALA A 42 2.13 7.71 2.35
N TYR A 43 1.77 7.42 1.11
CA TYR A 43 1.22 6.12 0.78
C TYR A 43 2.24 5.00 1.00
N TRP A 44 3.51 5.25 0.67
CA TRP A 44 4.55 4.27 0.93
C TRP A 44 4.64 3.98 2.43
N GLU A 45 4.62 5.01 3.26
CA GLU A 45 4.71 4.83 4.71
C GLU A 45 3.54 4.01 5.24
N VAL A 46 2.33 4.28 4.74
CA VAL A 46 1.14 3.52 5.15
C VAL A 46 1.27 2.06 4.73
N LEU A 47 1.65 1.81 3.48
CA LEU A 47 1.78 0.44 2.99
C LEU A 47 2.90 -0.30 3.71
N ASP A 48 4.01 0.37 4.01
CA ASP A 48 5.11 -0.24 4.75
C ASP A 48 4.66 -0.63 6.16
N THR A 49 3.88 0.23 6.80
CA THR A 49 3.35 -0.04 8.13
C THR A 49 2.44 -1.27 8.10
N ILE A 50 1.52 -1.32 7.15
CA ILE A 50 0.59 -2.45 7.03
C ILE A 50 1.37 -3.73 6.75
N HIS A 51 2.33 -3.67 5.83
CA HIS A 51 3.17 -4.83 5.48
C HIS A 51 3.89 -5.38 6.71
N THR A 52 4.53 -4.50 7.47
CA THR A 52 5.26 -4.90 8.67
C THR A 52 4.32 -5.51 9.71
N ARG A 53 3.16 -4.91 9.91
CA ARG A 53 2.19 -5.44 10.88
C ARG A 53 1.64 -6.78 10.48
N LEU A 54 1.42 -7.00 9.18
CA LEU A 54 1.00 -8.32 8.70
C LEU A 54 2.04 -9.37 9.04
N GLU A 55 3.32 -9.05 8.83
CA GLU A 55 4.39 -9.98 9.15
C GLU A 55 4.47 -10.28 10.66
N ILE A 56 4.29 -9.27 11.48
CA ILE A 56 4.26 -9.44 12.94
C ILE A 56 3.11 -10.37 13.34
N CYS A 57 2.00 -10.27 12.65
CA CYS A 57 0.84 -11.14 12.89
C CYS A 57 0.95 -12.50 12.20
N GLU A 58 2.13 -12.79 11.67
CA GLU A 58 2.40 -14.06 10.99
C GLU A 58 1.51 -14.28 9.76
N GLN A 59 1.17 -13.18 9.10
CA GLN A 59 0.42 -13.22 7.84
C GLN A 59 1.37 -12.92 6.69
N ASN A 60 1.13 -13.55 5.55
CA ASN A 60 1.93 -13.29 4.35
C ASN A 60 1.32 -12.10 3.60
N PRO A 61 2.05 -10.99 3.43
CA PRO A 61 1.50 -9.82 2.72
C PRO A 61 1.00 -10.12 1.31
N LYS A 62 1.56 -11.11 0.64
CA LYS A 62 1.07 -11.52 -0.69
C LYS A 62 -0.38 -11.98 -0.65
N ASP A 63 -0.81 -12.58 0.46
CA ASP A 63 -2.18 -13.03 0.61
C ASP A 63 -3.16 -11.86 0.68
N PHE A 64 -2.64 -10.65 0.89
CA PHE A 64 -3.45 -9.44 1.02
C PHE A 64 -3.24 -8.47 -0.14
N GLY A 65 -2.67 -8.96 -1.23
CA GLY A 65 -2.58 -8.18 -2.46
C GLY A 65 -1.24 -7.51 -2.72
N TYR A 66 -0.26 -7.64 -1.84
CA TYR A 66 1.05 -7.07 -2.07
C TYR A 66 1.79 -7.86 -3.15
N PRO A 67 2.24 -7.20 -4.23
CA PRO A 67 3.14 -7.87 -5.17
C PRO A 67 4.52 -8.05 -4.55
N ASP A 68 5.33 -8.94 -5.12
CA ASP A 68 6.67 -9.20 -4.60
C ASP A 68 7.51 -7.93 -4.52
N ASP A 69 7.43 -7.09 -5.54
CA ASP A 69 8.21 -5.86 -5.64
C ASP A 69 7.36 -4.64 -5.34
N TRP A 70 6.54 -4.71 -4.30
CA TRP A 70 5.56 -3.65 -4.04
C TRP A 70 6.22 -2.28 -3.82
N GLU A 71 7.43 -2.24 -3.29
CA GLU A 71 8.13 -0.98 -3.02
C GLU A 71 8.76 -0.35 -4.26
N LYS A 72 9.06 -1.18 -5.25
CA LYS A 72 9.85 -0.74 -6.40
C LYS A 72 9.30 0.49 -7.10
N PRO A 73 8.00 0.59 -7.40
CA PRO A 73 7.47 1.76 -8.09
C PRO A 73 7.67 3.07 -7.32
N PHE A 74 7.80 3.01 -6.00
CA PHE A 74 7.98 4.22 -5.19
C PHE A 74 9.40 4.79 -5.32
N PHE A 75 10.35 3.98 -5.69
CA PHE A 75 11.76 4.37 -5.76
C PHE A 75 12.33 4.33 -7.17
N SER A 76 11.57 3.88 -8.15
CA SER A 76 12.00 3.83 -9.56
C SER A 76 11.44 5.05 -10.27
N LYS A 77 12.22 6.08 -10.37
CA LYS A 77 11.79 7.31 -11.04
C LYS A 77 12.49 7.51 -12.37
#